data_21725b4c6c841b4c57914408e4ba4c6a
#
_entry.id   21725b4c6c841b4c57914408e4ba4c6a
#
_cell.length_a   1.000
_cell.length_b   1.000
_cell.length_c   1.000
_cell.angle_alpha   90.00
_cell.angle_beta   90.00
_cell.angle_gamma   90.00
#
_symmetry.space_group_name_H-M   'P 1'
#
loop_
_entity.id
_entity.type
_entity.pdbx_description
1 polymer ?
#
loop_
_entity_poly.entity_id
_entity_poly.type
_entity_poly.pdbx_seq_one_letter_code
_entity_poly.pdbx_strand_id
1 'polypeptide(L)' 'MKLNRIKAVLTEKGISQTWLAKQIDKSFSMVNAYACNRIQPNLETLQQIAEVLH' A
#
# COMPACT_ATOMS: atom_id res chain seq x y z
N MET A 1 13.34 -3.67 9.92
CA MET A 1 13.40 -4.37 8.61
C MET A 1 12.16 -4.06 7.79
N LYS A 2 12.33 -3.78 6.54
CA LYS A 2 11.19 -3.53 5.64
C LYS A 2 10.67 -4.87 5.12
N LEU A 3 9.41 -5.14 5.38
CA LEU A 3 8.76 -6.38 4.96
C LEU A 3 8.00 -6.25 3.66
N ASN A 4 7.81 -5.01 3.17
CA ASN A 4 7.19 -4.76 1.88
C ASN A 4 7.82 -3.52 1.24
N ARG A 5 7.51 -3.30 -0.04
CA ARG A 5 8.06 -2.18 -0.79
C ARG A 5 6.97 -1.22 -1.26
N ILE A 6 5.86 -1.17 -0.55
CA ILE A 6 4.72 -0.35 -0.98
C ILE A 6 5.12 1.11 -1.17
N LYS A 7 5.81 1.69 -0.18
CA LYS A 7 6.22 3.09 -0.25
C LYS A 7 7.14 3.35 -1.44
N ALA A 8 8.09 2.47 -1.68
CA ALA A 8 9.02 2.61 -2.79
C ALA A 8 8.30 2.56 -4.14
N VAL A 9 7.36 1.62 -4.28
CA VAL A 9 6.60 1.47 -5.52
C VAL A 9 5.71 2.69 -5.75
N LEU A 10 5.06 3.19 -4.72
CA LEU A 10 4.24 4.39 -4.85
C LEU A 10 5.08 5.57 -5.32
N THR A 11 6.26 5.73 -4.74
CA THR A 11 7.17 6.80 -5.12
C THR A 11 7.61 6.66 -6.57
N GLU A 12 8.01 5.46 -6.98
CA GLU A 12 8.44 5.18 -8.35
C GLU A 12 7.35 5.49 -9.37
N LYS A 13 6.10 5.18 -9.03
CA LYS A 13 4.98 5.38 -9.95
C LYS A 13 4.33 6.77 -9.81
N GLY A 14 4.77 7.56 -8.85
CA GLY A 14 4.19 8.89 -8.61
C GLY A 14 2.75 8.82 -8.11
N ILE A 15 2.41 7.81 -7.32
CA ILE A 15 1.07 7.56 -6.82
C ILE A 15 1.01 7.90 -5.33
N SER A 16 -0.06 8.56 -4.91
CA SER A 16 -0.24 8.90 -3.51
C SER A 16 -0.84 7.75 -2.71
N GLN A 17 -0.59 7.77 -1.40
CA GLN A 17 -1.22 6.81 -0.49
C GLN A 17 -2.73 7.00 -0.45
N THR A 18 -3.20 8.24 -0.58
CA THR A 18 -4.63 8.55 -0.62
C THR A 18 -5.30 7.86 -1.80
N TRP A 19 -4.68 7.93 -2.97
CA TRP A 19 -5.20 7.26 -4.15
C TRP A 19 -5.26 5.75 -3.94
N LEU A 20 -4.19 5.17 -3.41
CA LEU A 20 -4.17 3.73 -3.17
C LEU A 20 -5.25 3.32 -2.17
N ALA A 21 -5.46 4.10 -1.12
CA ALA A 21 -6.48 3.80 -0.12
C ALA A 21 -7.86 3.70 -0.76
N LYS A 22 -8.17 4.60 -1.68
CA LYS A 22 -9.45 4.55 -2.40
C LYS A 22 -9.56 3.30 -3.26
N GLN A 23 -8.48 2.90 -3.90
CA GLN A 23 -8.51 1.75 -4.80
C GLN A 23 -8.74 0.43 -4.10
N ILE A 24 -8.23 0.30 -2.87
CA ILE A 24 -8.36 -0.95 -2.12
C ILE A 24 -9.39 -0.85 -0.99
N ASP A 25 -10.14 0.24 -0.96
CA ASP A 25 -11.22 0.47 0.02
C ASP A 25 -10.72 0.38 1.47
N LYS A 26 -9.61 1.04 1.74
CA LYS A 26 -9.03 1.14 3.07
C LYS A 26 -8.85 2.59 3.44
N SER A 27 -8.67 2.88 4.73
CA SER A 27 -8.40 4.24 5.18
C SER A 27 -6.97 4.66 4.84
N PHE A 28 -6.74 5.97 4.74
CA PHE A 28 -5.40 6.50 4.56
C PHE A 28 -4.47 6.03 5.69
N SER A 29 -4.98 6.06 6.93
CA SER A 29 -4.19 5.64 8.09
C SER A 29 -3.70 4.20 7.94
N MET A 30 -4.56 3.33 7.43
CA MET A 30 -4.20 1.93 7.25
C MET A 30 -3.14 1.78 6.15
N VAL A 31 -3.32 2.47 5.03
CA VAL A 31 -2.35 2.42 3.92
C VAL A 31 -1.02 3.01 4.38
N ASN A 32 -1.05 4.09 5.15
CA ASN A 32 0.16 4.68 5.67
C ASN A 32 0.91 3.71 6.60
N ALA A 33 0.16 2.97 7.43
CA ALA A 33 0.76 1.96 8.29
C ALA A 33 1.42 0.85 7.48
N TYR A 34 0.80 0.42 6.38
CA TYR A 34 1.40 -0.56 5.48
C TYR A 34 2.69 -0.01 4.85
N ALA A 35 2.63 1.22 4.33
CA ALA A 35 3.77 1.84 3.66
C ALA A 35 4.95 2.05 4.61
N CYS A 36 4.66 2.34 5.88
CA CYS A 36 5.70 2.54 6.89
C CYS A 36 6.14 1.24 7.56
N ASN A 37 5.60 0.12 7.14
CA ASN A 37 5.91 -1.21 7.70
C ASN A 37 5.57 -1.36 9.18
N ARG A 38 4.58 -0.59 9.68
CA ARG A 38 4.08 -0.75 11.05
C ARG A 38 3.10 -1.90 11.15
N ILE A 39 2.31 -2.10 10.10
CA ILE A 39 1.35 -3.20 9.98
C ILE A 39 1.52 -3.80 8.60
N GLN A 40 1.50 -5.11 8.51
CA GLN A 40 1.58 -5.77 7.21
C GLN A 40 0.16 -6.10 6.72
N PRO A 41 -0.13 -5.87 5.44
CA PRO A 41 -1.43 -6.26 4.89
C PRO A 41 -1.56 -7.78 4.89
N ASN A 42 -2.79 -8.28 5.04
CA ASN A 42 -3.01 -9.71 4.89
C ASN A 42 -2.87 -10.09 3.40
N LEU A 43 -2.90 -11.37 3.11
CA LEU A 43 -2.66 -11.85 1.76
C LEU A 43 -3.65 -11.28 0.75
N GLU A 44 -4.93 -11.21 1.13
CA GLU A 44 -5.96 -10.67 0.24
C GLU A 44 -5.71 -9.20 -0.08
N THR A 45 -5.41 -8.41 0.93
CA THR A 45 -5.12 -6.99 0.74
C THR A 45 -3.84 -6.80 -0.08
N LEU A 46 -2.84 -7.62 0.18
CA LEU A 46 -1.59 -7.55 -0.56
C LEU A 46 -1.83 -7.85 -2.05
N GLN A 47 -2.69 -8.81 -2.36
CA GLN A 47 -3.05 -9.09 -3.74
C GLN A 47 -3.75 -7.91 -4.39
N GLN A 48 -4.67 -7.26 -3.67
CA GLN A 48 -5.36 -6.08 -4.17
C GLN A 48 -4.36 -4.97 -4.49
N ILE A 49 -3.41 -4.74 -3.61
CA ILE A 49 -2.38 -3.73 -3.83
C ILE A 49 -1.55 -4.09 -5.07
N ALA A 50 -1.15 -5.34 -5.19
CA ALA A 50 -0.36 -5.78 -6.33
C ALA A 50 -1.09 -5.58 -7.65
N GLU A 51 -2.38 -5.87 -7.69
CA GLU A 51 -3.20 -5.68 -8.88
C GLU A 51 -3.31 -4.21 -9.26
N VAL A 52 -3.49 -3.35 -8.27
CA VAL A 52 -3.66 -1.91 -8.49
C VAL A 52 -2.35 -1.28 -8.94
N LEU A 53 -1.23 -1.73 -8.41
CA LEU A 53 0.08 -1.15 -8.70
C LEU A 53 0.81 -1.87 -9.83
N HIS A 54 0.16 -2.81 -10.42
CA HIS A 54 0.74 -3.64 -11.50
C HIS A 54 1.30 -2.80 -12.65
#